data_7325817c51144d026254b12db1a583d3
#
_entry.id   7325817c51144d026254b12db1a583d3
#
_cell.length_a   1.000
_cell.length_b   1.000
_cell.length_c   1.000
_cell.angle_alpha   90.00
_cell.angle_beta   90.00
_cell.angle_gamma   90.00
#
_symmetry.space_group_name_H-M   'P 1'
#
loop_
_entity.id
_entity.type
_entity.pdbx_description
1 polymer ?
#
loop_
_entity_poly.entity_id
_entity_poly.type
_entity_poly.pdbx_seq_one_letter_code
_entity_poly.pdbx_strand_id
1 'polypeptide(L)'
;MTTTAAMLLAMTGSAFAGMEEAKQFLDKEIGDMSSLSRADQEKELQWFIDAAKPFAGMDIKVVSESLTTHEYESKVLAPAFTAITGIKVTHDIIQEGDVVEKIQTQMQTGQNLYDGWVNDSDLIGTHWRYQQVRNLTDFMANEGKEVTNPGLDLKDFIGSAFTTAPDKKLYQLPDQQFANLYWFRYDWFNDDKNKADFKAKYGYDLGVPVNWSAYEDIAEFFTGRDVGGKKVFGHMDYGKKDPSLGWRFTDAWLSMAGNGDKGLPNGLPVDEWGIKVNDKSQPVGSCVARGGDTNGPASVYSIEKYLEWLKKFAPPEAQGMTFSESGPVPAQGNIAQQIFWYTAFTADMAKPGLPVVNEDGSPKWRVAPSPHGVYWKDGMKLGYQDVGSWTLMKSTPDDRAKAAWLYAQFVTSKTVDVKKSHVGLTFIRDTTIHHKSFTDRAAKLGGLIEFYRSPARVQWSPTGTNVPDYPKLAQLWWQAIGDASSGAKTAQAAMDSLCAEQEKVMARIERAGVQGDIGPKLAEEHDIDYWNKDAVSKGNLAPQLKIANEKEKPVTVNYDELVKSWQK
;
A
#
# COMPACT_ATOMS: atom_id res chain seq x y z
N MET A 1 34.19 -39.31 59.75
CA MET A 1 34.03 -37.95 59.29
C MET A 1 33.32 -38.01 57.95
N THR A 2 32.01 -37.86 57.95
CA THR A 2 31.14 -37.96 56.79
C THR A 2 30.80 -36.56 56.36
N THR A 3 31.27 -36.17 55.18
CA THR A 3 30.97 -34.87 54.56
C THR A 3 29.76 -35.01 53.63
N THR A 4 28.65 -34.43 54.07
CA THR A 4 27.41 -34.36 53.29
C THR A 4 27.52 -33.20 52.30
N ALA A 5 27.56 -33.49 51.01
CA ALA A 5 27.49 -32.47 49.96
C ALA A 5 26.00 -32.08 49.76
N ALA A 6 25.65 -30.86 50.04
CA ALA A 6 24.37 -30.30 49.70
C ALA A 6 24.36 -29.90 48.24
N MET A 7 23.55 -30.60 47.42
CA MET A 7 23.24 -30.26 46.06
C MET A 7 22.24 -29.09 46.06
N LEU A 8 22.70 -27.88 45.70
CA LEU A 8 21.84 -26.75 45.40
C LEU A 8 21.19 -27.03 44.02
N LEU A 9 19.92 -27.41 44.03
CA LEU A 9 19.08 -27.37 42.83
C LEU A 9 18.82 -25.87 42.49
N ALA A 10 19.52 -25.38 41.50
CA ALA A 10 19.13 -24.14 40.85
C ALA A 10 17.84 -24.41 40.06
N MET A 11 16.70 -24.12 40.66
CA MET A 11 15.46 -23.96 39.93
C MET A 11 15.60 -22.71 39.05
N THR A 12 15.93 -22.90 37.78
CA THR A 12 15.69 -21.91 36.76
C THR A 12 14.18 -21.74 36.67
N GLY A 13 13.64 -20.75 37.33
CA GLY A 13 12.26 -20.36 37.21
C GLY A 13 11.99 -20.00 35.76
N SER A 14 11.26 -20.86 35.04
CA SER A 14 10.58 -20.45 33.84
C SER A 14 9.69 -19.28 34.24
N ALA A 15 10.01 -18.08 33.78
CA ALA A 15 9.10 -16.95 33.90
C ALA A 15 7.78 -17.41 33.26
N PHE A 16 6.75 -17.59 34.06
CA PHE A 16 5.42 -17.97 33.56
C PHE A 16 4.90 -16.78 32.77
N ALA A 17 4.76 -16.95 31.45
CA ALA A 17 3.97 -16.06 30.60
C ALA A 17 2.58 -15.88 31.21
N GLY A 18 2.03 -14.69 31.17
CA GLY A 18 0.69 -14.51 31.70
C GLY A 18 0.25 -13.06 31.92
N MET A 19 -0.75 -12.92 32.78
CA MET A 19 -1.44 -11.64 33.01
C MET A 19 -0.57 -10.57 33.69
N GLU A 20 0.46 -10.94 34.43
CA GLU A 20 1.37 -9.95 35.03
C GLU A 20 2.18 -9.23 33.95
N GLU A 21 2.71 -9.98 33.00
CA GLU A 21 3.42 -9.45 31.83
C GLU A 21 2.47 -8.63 30.94
N ALA A 22 1.23 -9.08 30.78
CA ALA A 22 0.20 -8.35 30.07
C ALA A 22 -0.09 -6.98 30.72
N LYS A 23 -0.25 -6.92 32.03
CA LYS A 23 -0.47 -5.67 32.76
C LYS A 23 0.74 -4.73 32.66
N GLN A 24 1.95 -5.26 32.76
CA GLN A 24 3.16 -4.46 32.59
C GLN A 24 3.27 -3.88 31.18
N PHE A 25 2.92 -4.65 30.14
CA PHE A 25 2.85 -4.17 28.76
C PHE A 25 1.81 -3.06 28.61
N LEU A 26 0.61 -3.25 29.14
CA LEU A 26 -0.44 -2.24 29.12
C LEU A 26 -0.03 -0.95 29.82
N ASP A 27 0.62 -1.05 30.99
CA ASP A 27 1.03 0.12 31.78
C ASP A 27 2.19 0.90 31.15
N LYS A 28 3.17 0.19 30.55
CA LYS A 28 4.39 0.81 30.04
C LYS A 28 4.28 1.27 28.59
N GLU A 29 3.54 0.52 27.78
CA GLU A 29 3.53 0.72 26.33
C GLU A 29 2.22 1.25 25.77
N ILE A 30 1.09 0.74 26.24
CA ILE A 30 -0.22 1.08 25.66
C ILE A 30 -0.86 2.29 26.35
N GLY A 31 -1.01 2.27 27.67
CA GLY A 31 -1.70 3.33 28.41
C GLY A 31 -3.12 3.58 27.86
N ASP A 32 -3.40 4.85 27.58
CA ASP A 32 -4.69 5.29 27.00
C ASP A 32 -4.73 5.22 25.47
N MET A 33 -3.66 4.69 24.82
CA MET A 33 -3.59 4.57 23.37
C MET A 33 -4.18 3.24 22.87
N SER A 34 -5.45 3.04 23.16
CA SER A 34 -6.24 1.87 22.74
C SER A 34 -7.68 2.28 22.48
N SER A 35 -8.35 1.61 21.54
CA SER A 35 -9.79 1.76 21.33
C SER A 35 -10.63 1.03 22.37
N LEU A 36 -10.01 0.23 23.24
CA LEU A 36 -10.65 -0.50 24.32
C LEU A 36 -10.44 0.17 25.69
N SER A 37 -11.42 -0.01 26.59
CA SER A 37 -11.23 0.30 28.00
C SER A 37 -10.15 -0.59 28.62
N ARG A 38 -9.53 -0.14 29.72
CA ARG A 38 -8.51 -0.96 30.41
C ARG A 38 -9.01 -2.37 30.75
N ALA A 39 -10.24 -2.50 31.21
CA ALA A 39 -10.82 -3.79 31.55
C ALA A 39 -10.99 -4.70 30.31
N ASP A 40 -11.36 -4.11 29.15
CA ASP A 40 -11.48 -4.86 27.90
C ASP A 40 -10.10 -5.19 27.30
N GLN A 41 -9.09 -4.34 27.44
CA GLN A 41 -7.70 -4.66 27.10
C GLN A 41 -7.22 -5.89 27.89
N GLU A 42 -7.39 -5.91 29.20
CA GLU A 42 -7.03 -7.06 30.05
C GLU A 42 -7.79 -8.33 29.65
N LYS A 43 -9.06 -8.21 29.31
CA LYS A 43 -9.88 -9.33 28.81
C LYS A 43 -9.38 -9.85 27.45
N GLU A 44 -9.02 -8.96 26.52
CA GLU A 44 -8.46 -9.35 25.22
C GLU A 44 -7.11 -10.05 25.39
N LEU A 45 -6.21 -9.53 26.25
CA LEU A 45 -4.93 -10.17 26.52
C LEU A 45 -5.07 -11.50 27.26
N GLN A 46 -6.05 -11.63 28.19
CA GLN A 46 -6.35 -12.91 28.82
C GLN A 46 -6.78 -13.96 27.78
N TRP A 47 -7.56 -13.55 26.79
CA TRP A 47 -7.96 -14.45 25.69
C TRP A 47 -6.71 -14.94 24.90
N PHE A 48 -5.74 -14.04 24.57
CA PHE A 48 -4.49 -14.44 23.93
C PHE A 48 -3.68 -15.42 24.78
N ILE A 49 -3.59 -15.17 26.08
CA ILE A 49 -2.92 -16.08 27.02
C ILE A 49 -3.55 -17.47 26.97
N ASP A 50 -4.87 -17.55 27.04
CA ASP A 50 -5.59 -18.82 27.08
C ASP A 50 -5.50 -19.57 25.74
N ALA A 51 -5.66 -18.87 24.62
CA ALA A 51 -5.57 -19.44 23.28
C ALA A 51 -4.14 -19.91 22.93
N ALA A 52 -3.12 -19.28 23.51
CA ALA A 52 -1.72 -19.62 23.26
C ALA A 52 -1.21 -20.83 24.08
N LYS A 53 -1.92 -21.26 25.13
CA LYS A 53 -1.46 -22.38 26.02
C LYS A 53 -0.98 -23.63 25.28
N PRO A 54 -1.67 -24.13 24.22
CA PRO A 54 -1.21 -25.30 23.49
C PRO A 54 0.12 -25.11 22.75
N PHE A 55 0.54 -23.88 22.54
CA PHE A 55 1.70 -23.51 21.72
C PHE A 55 2.84 -22.91 22.58
N ALA A 56 2.70 -22.87 23.90
CA ALA A 56 3.71 -22.34 24.81
C ALA A 56 5.06 -23.04 24.62
N GLY A 57 6.12 -22.23 24.48
CA GLY A 57 7.47 -22.72 24.18
C GLY A 57 7.78 -22.96 22.70
N MET A 58 6.78 -22.84 21.81
CA MET A 58 7.00 -22.93 20.37
C MET A 58 7.78 -21.70 19.88
N ASP A 59 8.75 -21.92 18.99
CA ASP A 59 9.47 -20.89 18.27
C ASP A 59 8.84 -20.71 16.89
N ILE A 60 8.29 -19.53 16.59
CA ILE A 60 7.81 -19.17 15.25
C ILE A 60 8.69 -18.11 14.62
N LYS A 61 8.75 -18.12 13.30
CA LYS A 61 9.49 -17.16 12.51
C LYS A 61 8.57 -16.49 11.51
N VAL A 62 8.53 -15.16 11.55
CA VAL A 62 7.74 -14.33 10.63
C VAL A 62 8.61 -13.29 9.96
N VAL A 63 8.15 -12.70 8.86
CA VAL A 63 8.89 -11.71 8.10
C VAL A 63 8.01 -10.61 7.58
N SER A 64 8.55 -9.40 7.52
CA SER A 64 7.94 -8.24 6.87
C SER A 64 9.00 -7.31 6.28
N GLU A 65 8.55 -6.33 5.51
CA GLU A 65 9.41 -5.31 4.93
C GLU A 65 9.94 -4.31 5.98
N SER A 66 11.00 -3.58 5.60
CA SER A 66 11.66 -2.61 6.47
C SER A 66 10.92 -1.28 6.50
N LEU A 67 9.97 -1.14 7.42
CA LEU A 67 9.20 0.08 7.71
C LEU A 67 9.10 0.33 9.21
N THR A 68 8.84 1.59 9.60
CA THR A 68 8.71 2.00 11.00
C THR A 68 7.68 1.18 11.77
N THR A 69 6.55 0.83 11.15
CA THR A 69 5.51 -0.01 11.74
C THR A 69 6.04 -1.41 12.07
N HIS A 70 6.67 -2.07 11.11
CA HIS A 70 7.21 -3.42 11.29
C HIS A 70 8.40 -3.47 12.22
N GLU A 71 9.23 -2.40 12.24
CA GLU A 71 10.28 -2.29 13.25
C GLU A 71 9.71 -2.25 14.68
N TYR A 72 8.60 -1.54 14.87
CA TYR A 72 7.90 -1.53 16.15
C TYR A 72 7.33 -2.91 16.50
N GLU A 73 6.75 -3.60 15.55
CA GLU A 73 6.27 -4.96 15.73
C GLU A 73 7.41 -5.91 16.13
N SER A 74 8.52 -5.88 15.42
CA SER A 74 9.68 -6.74 15.69
C SER A 74 10.35 -6.43 17.02
N LYS A 75 10.56 -5.13 17.34
CA LYS A 75 11.37 -4.70 18.49
C LYS A 75 10.58 -4.56 19.80
N VAL A 76 9.26 -4.35 19.71
CA VAL A 76 8.40 -4.09 20.88
C VAL A 76 7.29 -5.11 21.01
N LEU A 77 6.50 -5.32 19.97
CA LEU A 77 5.31 -6.18 20.05
C LEU A 77 5.65 -7.68 20.08
N ALA A 78 6.64 -8.14 19.31
CA ALA A 78 7.07 -9.55 19.35
C ALA A 78 7.64 -9.97 20.71
N PRO A 79 8.54 -9.20 21.35
CA PRO A 79 8.95 -9.46 22.73
C PRO A 79 7.77 -9.44 23.72
N ALA A 80 6.84 -8.47 23.61
CA ALA A 80 5.67 -8.40 24.46
C ALA A 80 4.76 -9.63 24.28
N PHE A 81 4.45 -10.00 23.05
CA PHE A 81 3.68 -11.20 22.75
C PHE A 81 4.33 -12.46 23.32
N THR A 82 5.65 -12.59 23.18
CA THR A 82 6.41 -13.71 23.75
C THR A 82 6.29 -13.76 25.27
N ALA A 83 6.45 -12.62 25.94
CA ALA A 83 6.34 -12.54 27.41
C ALA A 83 4.91 -12.86 27.90
N ILE A 84 3.89 -12.43 27.15
CA ILE A 84 2.48 -12.61 27.51
C ILE A 84 2.02 -14.05 27.25
N THR A 85 2.43 -14.64 26.13
CA THR A 85 1.84 -15.91 25.63
C THR A 85 2.75 -17.13 25.80
N GLY A 86 4.06 -16.92 25.93
CA GLY A 86 5.06 -17.99 25.94
C GLY A 86 5.42 -18.52 24.55
N ILE A 87 4.82 -18.01 23.47
CA ILE A 87 5.21 -18.31 22.10
C ILE A 87 6.37 -17.39 21.74
N LYS A 88 7.53 -17.95 21.39
CA LYS A 88 8.68 -17.16 20.97
C LYS A 88 8.53 -16.72 19.51
N VAL A 89 8.70 -15.42 19.25
CA VAL A 89 8.58 -14.85 17.92
C VAL A 89 9.91 -14.26 17.48
N THR A 90 10.42 -14.73 16.35
CA THR A 90 11.47 -14.06 15.58
C THR A 90 10.78 -13.34 14.42
N HIS A 91 10.78 -12.02 14.42
CA HIS A 91 10.20 -11.20 13.37
C HIS A 91 11.33 -10.55 12.57
N ASP A 92 11.67 -11.16 11.44
CA ASP A 92 12.71 -10.67 10.53
C ASP A 92 12.19 -9.44 9.76
N ILE A 93 13.03 -8.41 9.68
CA ILE A 93 12.79 -7.19 8.91
C ILE A 93 13.79 -7.16 7.76
N ILE A 94 13.30 -7.23 6.51
CA ILE A 94 14.15 -7.28 5.31
C ILE A 94 13.60 -6.34 4.22
N GLN A 95 14.31 -6.21 3.10
CA GLN A 95 13.81 -5.43 1.97
C GLN A 95 12.57 -6.10 1.37
N GLU A 96 11.63 -5.30 0.89
CA GLU A 96 10.34 -5.78 0.36
C GLU A 96 10.50 -6.79 -0.79
N GLY A 97 11.37 -6.50 -1.76
CA GLY A 97 11.68 -7.43 -2.85
C GLY A 97 12.17 -8.79 -2.36
N ASP A 98 12.97 -8.81 -1.28
CA ASP A 98 13.46 -10.05 -0.66
C ASP A 98 12.33 -10.81 0.04
N VAL A 99 11.33 -10.11 0.61
CA VAL A 99 10.12 -10.76 1.16
C VAL A 99 9.39 -11.51 0.05
N VAL A 100 9.13 -10.83 -1.07
CA VAL A 100 8.43 -11.43 -2.23
C VAL A 100 9.17 -12.65 -2.77
N GLU A 101 10.49 -12.59 -2.92
CA GLU A 101 11.31 -13.71 -3.39
C GLU A 101 11.28 -14.91 -2.44
N LYS A 102 11.37 -14.68 -1.13
CA LYS A 102 11.30 -15.74 -0.12
C LYS A 102 9.93 -16.40 -0.07
N ILE A 103 8.87 -15.60 -0.16
CA ILE A 103 7.49 -16.10 -0.23
C ILE A 103 7.32 -16.96 -1.48
N GLN A 104 7.77 -16.49 -2.64
CA GLN A 104 7.71 -17.25 -3.89
C GLN A 104 8.47 -18.58 -3.78
N THR A 105 9.65 -18.57 -3.18
CA THR A 105 10.44 -19.79 -2.94
C THR A 105 9.66 -20.77 -2.06
N GLN A 106 9.05 -20.30 -0.98
CA GLN A 106 8.23 -21.13 -0.10
C GLN A 106 7.01 -21.71 -0.83
N MET A 107 6.34 -20.88 -1.66
CA MET A 107 5.20 -21.32 -2.49
C MET A 107 5.60 -22.42 -3.48
N GLN A 108 6.76 -22.28 -4.13
CA GLN A 108 7.22 -23.22 -5.15
C GLN A 108 7.76 -24.54 -4.57
N THR A 109 8.46 -24.46 -3.45
CA THR A 109 9.15 -25.62 -2.86
C THR A 109 8.34 -26.34 -1.80
N GLY A 110 7.34 -25.68 -1.21
CA GLY A 110 6.62 -26.17 -0.05
C GLY A 110 7.44 -26.19 1.25
N GLN A 111 8.66 -25.65 1.23
CA GLN A 111 9.50 -25.55 2.43
C GLN A 111 8.96 -24.43 3.32
N ASN A 112 8.85 -24.68 4.63
CA ASN A 112 8.43 -23.68 5.59
C ASN A 112 9.61 -22.80 5.99
N LEU A 113 9.85 -21.70 5.27
CA LEU A 113 10.87 -20.71 5.60
C LEU A 113 10.40 -19.75 6.69
N TYR A 114 9.14 -19.34 6.61
CA TYR A 114 8.45 -18.48 7.56
C TYR A 114 7.04 -19.02 7.85
N ASP A 115 6.60 -18.89 9.08
CA ASP A 115 5.29 -19.36 9.53
C ASP A 115 4.16 -18.37 9.16
N GLY A 116 4.50 -17.11 8.97
CA GLY A 116 3.63 -16.05 8.49
C GLY A 116 4.46 -14.90 7.97
N TRP A 117 3.86 -14.06 7.14
CA TRP A 117 4.53 -12.86 6.62
C TRP A 117 3.53 -11.74 6.38
N VAL A 118 4.04 -10.51 6.39
CA VAL A 118 3.34 -9.34 5.87
C VAL A 118 3.86 -9.04 4.48
N ASN A 119 2.95 -8.91 3.53
CA ASN A 119 3.21 -8.45 2.18
C ASN A 119 1.98 -7.75 1.61
N ASP A 120 2.14 -7.10 0.47
CA ASP A 120 1.12 -6.24 -0.10
C ASP A 120 -0.09 -6.99 -0.65
N SER A 121 -1.21 -6.32 -0.69
CA SER A 121 -2.44 -6.82 -1.29
C SER A 121 -2.33 -7.04 -2.81
N ASP A 122 -1.28 -6.55 -3.46
CA ASP A 122 -0.92 -6.85 -4.84
C ASP A 122 -0.88 -8.35 -5.15
N LEU A 123 -0.55 -9.16 -4.16
CA LEU A 123 -0.51 -10.62 -4.25
C LEU A 123 -1.88 -11.28 -4.21
N ILE A 124 -2.97 -10.55 -3.98
CA ILE A 124 -4.31 -11.15 -3.79
C ILE A 124 -4.75 -12.02 -4.98
N GLY A 125 -4.52 -11.56 -6.19
CA GLY A 125 -4.85 -12.30 -7.41
C GLY A 125 -4.01 -13.57 -7.59
N THR A 126 -2.77 -13.53 -7.15
CA THR A 126 -1.83 -14.66 -7.14
C THR A 126 -2.25 -15.68 -6.07
N HIS A 127 -2.47 -15.22 -4.86
CA HIS A 127 -2.89 -16.06 -3.74
C HIS A 127 -4.21 -16.79 -4.04
N TRP A 128 -5.19 -16.06 -4.56
CA TRP A 128 -6.48 -16.62 -4.94
C TRP A 128 -6.37 -17.68 -6.03
N ARG A 129 -5.56 -17.44 -7.08
CA ARG A 129 -5.47 -18.37 -8.22
C ARG A 129 -4.60 -19.60 -7.94
N TYR A 130 -3.48 -19.44 -7.26
CA TYR A 130 -2.60 -20.57 -6.92
C TYR A 130 -3.12 -21.40 -5.74
N GLN A 131 -3.99 -20.85 -4.90
CA GLN A 131 -4.54 -21.55 -3.73
C GLN A 131 -3.46 -22.15 -2.81
N GLN A 132 -2.29 -21.51 -2.71
CA GLN A 132 -1.16 -21.97 -1.88
C GLN A 132 -1.11 -21.30 -0.51
N VAL A 133 -1.91 -20.26 -0.30
CA VAL A 133 -2.10 -19.63 1.01
C VAL A 133 -3.39 -20.10 1.65
N ARG A 134 -3.48 -20.00 2.96
CA ARG A 134 -4.72 -20.28 3.69
C ARG A 134 -5.75 -19.21 3.36
N ASN A 135 -6.93 -19.64 2.97
CA ASN A 135 -8.09 -18.79 2.91
C ASN A 135 -8.51 -18.49 4.35
N LEU A 136 -8.34 -17.27 4.80
CA LEU A 136 -8.57 -16.90 6.21
C LEU A 136 -10.04 -17.01 6.61
N THR A 137 -10.98 -16.80 5.68
CA THR A 137 -12.42 -17.01 5.95
C THR A 137 -12.68 -18.44 6.36
N ASP A 138 -12.18 -19.40 5.59
CA ASP A 138 -12.38 -20.83 5.87
C ASP A 138 -11.53 -21.27 7.07
N PHE A 139 -10.30 -20.76 7.20
CA PHE A 139 -9.42 -21.05 8.33
C PHE A 139 -10.07 -20.65 9.66
N MET A 140 -10.56 -19.41 9.77
CA MET A 140 -11.25 -18.94 10.98
C MET A 140 -12.52 -19.72 11.32
N ALA A 141 -13.20 -20.25 10.31
CA ALA A 141 -14.42 -21.03 10.51
C ALA A 141 -14.14 -22.49 10.95
N ASN A 142 -12.98 -23.03 10.62
CA ASN A 142 -12.63 -24.44 10.81
C ASN A 142 -11.39 -24.60 11.71
N GLU A 143 -10.22 -24.90 11.13
CA GLU A 143 -9.01 -25.28 11.86
C GLU A 143 -8.43 -24.18 12.75
N GLY A 144 -8.65 -22.90 12.41
CA GLY A 144 -8.22 -21.74 13.18
C GLY A 144 -9.25 -21.21 14.18
N LYS A 145 -10.44 -21.86 14.27
CA LYS A 145 -11.56 -21.34 15.06
C LYS A 145 -11.21 -21.08 16.52
N GLU A 146 -10.53 -22.00 17.17
CA GLU A 146 -10.18 -21.90 18.59
C GLU A 146 -9.08 -20.86 18.88
N VAL A 147 -8.37 -20.44 17.85
CA VAL A 147 -7.31 -19.42 17.93
C VAL A 147 -7.69 -18.12 17.20
N THR A 148 -8.96 -17.96 16.88
CA THR A 148 -9.48 -16.70 16.31
C THR A 148 -10.17 -15.90 17.41
N ASN A 149 -9.64 -14.71 17.68
CA ASN A 149 -10.15 -13.80 18.71
C ASN A 149 -11.61 -13.40 18.38
N PRO A 150 -12.57 -13.63 19.26
CA PRO A 150 -13.95 -13.16 19.08
C PRO A 150 -14.05 -11.64 18.92
N GLY A 151 -13.06 -10.90 19.44
CA GLY A 151 -12.94 -9.43 19.33
C GLY A 151 -12.22 -8.95 18.07
N LEU A 152 -11.82 -9.83 17.13
CA LEU A 152 -11.06 -9.47 15.93
C LEU A 152 -11.77 -8.41 15.09
N ASP A 153 -13.11 -8.48 15.00
CA ASP A 153 -13.96 -7.47 14.35
C ASP A 153 -13.47 -7.06 12.93
N LEU A 154 -13.64 -7.98 11.98
CA LEU A 154 -13.21 -7.77 10.60
C LEU A 154 -13.86 -6.54 9.92
N LYS A 155 -15.02 -6.09 10.41
CA LYS A 155 -15.73 -4.93 9.85
C LYS A 155 -15.07 -3.61 10.20
N ASP A 156 -14.29 -3.58 11.28
CA ASP A 156 -13.53 -2.43 11.72
C ASP A 156 -12.28 -2.19 10.85
N PHE A 157 -11.82 -3.21 10.08
CA PHE A 157 -10.69 -3.07 9.18
C PHE A 157 -11.09 -2.31 7.90
N ILE A 158 -10.40 -1.20 7.65
CA ILE A 158 -10.71 -0.31 6.51
C ILE A 158 -10.16 -0.82 5.17
N GLY A 159 -9.21 -1.76 5.19
CA GLY A 159 -8.55 -2.32 4.01
C GLY A 159 -9.05 -3.69 3.57
N SER A 160 -10.09 -4.25 4.19
CA SER A 160 -10.56 -5.62 3.92
C SER A 160 -10.96 -5.87 2.46
N ALA A 161 -11.41 -4.82 1.74
CA ALA A 161 -11.77 -4.93 0.33
C ALA A 161 -10.56 -5.30 -0.55
N PHE A 162 -9.33 -4.84 -0.19
CA PHE A 162 -8.10 -5.12 -0.92
C PHE A 162 -7.61 -6.55 -0.71
N THR A 163 -7.95 -7.15 0.41
CA THR A 163 -7.50 -8.48 0.84
C THR A 163 -8.56 -9.58 0.65
N THR A 164 -9.69 -9.20 0.04
CA THR A 164 -10.80 -10.09 -0.31
C THR A 164 -10.77 -10.36 -1.82
N ALA A 165 -10.70 -11.64 -2.19
CA ALA A 165 -10.65 -12.06 -3.58
C ALA A 165 -12.04 -12.09 -4.27
N PRO A 166 -12.12 -12.32 -5.59
CA PRO A 166 -13.39 -12.41 -6.32
C PRO A 166 -14.38 -13.45 -5.79
N ASP A 167 -13.89 -14.51 -5.11
CA ASP A 167 -14.72 -15.52 -4.41
C ASP A 167 -15.34 -15.01 -3.09
N LYS A 168 -15.13 -13.73 -2.77
CA LYS A 168 -15.61 -13.06 -1.56
C LYS A 168 -15.01 -13.58 -0.25
N LYS A 169 -13.85 -14.24 -0.33
CA LYS A 169 -13.13 -14.76 0.82
C LYS A 169 -11.90 -13.90 1.12
N LEU A 170 -11.61 -13.73 2.40
CA LEU A 170 -10.44 -13.04 2.91
C LEU A 170 -9.22 -13.98 2.82
N TYR A 171 -8.14 -13.51 2.22
CA TYR A 171 -6.88 -14.26 2.10
C TYR A 171 -5.75 -13.65 2.92
N GLN A 172 -5.89 -12.39 3.30
CA GLN A 172 -4.87 -11.66 4.04
C GLN A 172 -5.55 -10.83 5.13
N LEU A 173 -4.91 -10.71 6.32
CA LEU A 173 -5.40 -9.83 7.40
C LEU A 173 -4.68 -8.49 7.31
N PRO A 174 -5.37 -7.36 7.13
CA PRO A 174 -4.75 -6.04 7.06
C PRO A 174 -3.88 -5.74 8.27
N ASP A 175 -2.68 -5.22 8.03
CA ASP A 175 -1.70 -4.85 9.03
C ASP A 175 -1.30 -3.37 8.96
N GLN A 176 -1.14 -2.84 7.76
CA GLN A 176 -0.89 -1.42 7.49
C GLN A 176 -1.51 -1.04 6.15
N GLN A 177 -1.78 0.24 5.97
CA GLN A 177 -2.39 0.73 4.75
C GLN A 177 -1.55 1.83 4.12
N PHE A 178 -1.37 1.73 2.81
CA PHE A 178 -0.68 2.72 1.99
C PHE A 178 -1.68 3.42 1.08
N ALA A 179 -1.55 4.73 0.99
CA ALA A 179 -2.30 5.52 0.03
C ALA A 179 -1.34 6.45 -0.72
N ASN A 180 -1.45 6.45 -2.04
CA ASN A 180 -0.73 7.35 -2.90
C ASN A 180 -1.41 8.72 -2.84
N LEU A 181 -0.84 9.64 -2.06
CA LEU A 181 -1.43 10.95 -1.78
C LEU A 181 -0.67 12.07 -2.48
N TYR A 182 -1.41 13.09 -2.89
CA TYR A 182 -0.82 14.36 -3.27
C TYR A 182 -0.31 15.08 -2.03
N TRP A 183 0.99 15.39 -2.00
CA TRP A 183 1.68 16.14 -0.98
C TRP A 183 2.14 17.48 -1.56
N PHE A 184 2.04 18.58 -0.79
CA PHE A 184 2.48 19.89 -1.25
C PHE A 184 2.92 20.80 -0.12
N ARG A 185 3.73 21.80 -0.43
CA ARG A 185 4.18 22.86 0.47
C ARG A 185 3.05 23.87 0.69
N TYR A 186 2.26 23.64 1.73
CA TYR A 186 1.13 24.50 2.10
C TYR A 186 1.55 25.93 2.36
N ASP A 187 2.71 26.16 3.01
CA ASP A 187 3.26 27.48 3.23
C ASP A 187 3.58 28.22 1.91
N TRP A 188 4.13 27.55 0.90
CA TRP A 188 4.41 28.14 -0.40
C TRP A 188 3.15 28.41 -1.23
N PHE A 189 2.15 27.56 -1.11
CA PHE A 189 0.88 27.73 -1.79
C PHE A 189 0.04 28.86 -1.18
N ASN A 190 0.28 29.19 0.08
CA ASN A 190 -0.39 30.31 0.77
C ASN A 190 0.42 31.61 0.81
N ASP A 191 1.65 31.62 0.27
CA ASP A 191 2.44 32.83 0.11
C ASP A 191 1.80 33.78 -0.91
N ASP A 192 1.56 35.03 -0.53
CA ASP A 192 0.82 36.01 -1.35
C ASP A 192 1.53 36.32 -2.66
N LYS A 193 2.87 36.35 -2.66
CA LYS A 193 3.66 36.56 -3.87
C LYS A 193 3.56 35.37 -4.82
N ASN A 194 3.64 34.16 -4.32
CA ASN A 194 3.47 32.95 -5.14
C ASN A 194 2.08 32.88 -5.75
N LYS A 195 1.02 33.20 -5.00
CA LYS A 195 -0.36 33.27 -5.50
C LYS A 195 -0.50 34.31 -6.62
N ALA A 196 0.04 35.51 -6.41
CA ALA A 196 -0.04 36.58 -7.40
C ALA A 196 0.72 36.24 -8.69
N ASP A 197 1.96 35.74 -8.56
CA ASP A 197 2.80 35.36 -9.69
C ASP A 197 2.19 34.20 -10.48
N PHE A 198 1.66 33.19 -9.80
CA PHE A 198 1.01 32.05 -10.43
C PHE A 198 -0.23 32.47 -11.22
N LYS A 199 -1.11 33.26 -10.57
CA LYS A 199 -2.31 33.79 -11.23
C LYS A 199 -1.98 34.67 -12.44
N ALA A 200 -0.94 35.48 -12.34
CA ALA A 200 -0.47 36.31 -13.47
C ALA A 200 0.04 35.46 -14.64
N LYS A 201 0.70 34.31 -14.35
CA LYS A 201 1.25 33.43 -15.38
C LYS A 201 0.20 32.53 -16.02
N TYR A 202 -0.69 31.93 -15.22
CA TYR A 202 -1.59 30.87 -15.69
C TYR A 202 -3.07 31.28 -15.75
N GLY A 203 -3.45 32.41 -15.15
CA GLY A 203 -4.82 32.94 -15.23
C GLY A 203 -5.83 32.32 -14.25
N TYR A 204 -5.38 31.45 -13.34
CA TYR A 204 -6.21 30.86 -12.29
C TYR A 204 -5.47 30.81 -10.94
N ASP A 205 -6.17 30.48 -9.85
CA ASP A 205 -5.59 30.55 -8.52
C ASP A 205 -4.70 29.32 -8.21
N LEU A 206 -3.58 29.55 -7.51
CA LEU A 206 -2.73 28.48 -6.96
C LEU A 206 -3.49 27.76 -5.84
N GLY A 207 -3.59 26.44 -5.94
CA GLY A 207 -4.29 25.60 -4.98
C GLY A 207 -4.00 24.12 -5.20
N VAL A 208 -4.74 23.24 -4.52
CA VAL A 208 -4.65 21.80 -4.70
C VAL A 208 -5.13 21.45 -6.11
N PRO A 209 -4.31 20.77 -6.95
CA PRO A 209 -4.70 20.40 -8.30
C PRO A 209 -5.81 19.35 -8.28
N VAL A 210 -6.91 19.63 -8.96
CA VAL A 210 -7.99 18.67 -9.17
C VAL A 210 -7.66 17.75 -10.33
N ASN A 211 -6.95 18.28 -11.34
CA ASN A 211 -6.55 17.54 -12.52
C ASN A 211 -5.05 17.65 -12.82
N TRP A 212 -4.59 16.78 -13.71
CA TRP A 212 -3.19 16.68 -14.06
C TRP A 212 -2.63 17.90 -14.77
N SER A 213 -3.46 18.63 -15.53
CA SER A 213 -3.03 19.90 -16.16
C SER A 213 -2.64 20.94 -15.10
N ALA A 214 -3.41 21.06 -14.03
CA ALA A 214 -3.06 21.94 -12.92
C ALA A 214 -1.80 21.47 -12.18
N TYR A 215 -1.63 20.15 -12.00
CA TYR A 215 -0.42 19.59 -11.41
C TYR A 215 0.85 19.96 -12.22
N GLU A 216 0.78 19.84 -13.54
CA GLU A 216 1.89 20.17 -14.45
C GLU A 216 2.23 21.68 -14.40
N ASP A 217 1.23 22.56 -14.43
CA ASP A 217 1.43 24.01 -14.31
C ASP A 217 2.11 24.39 -12.98
N ILE A 218 1.72 23.74 -11.88
CA ILE A 218 2.32 23.95 -10.56
C ILE A 218 3.76 23.43 -10.54
N ALA A 219 4.02 22.27 -11.13
CA ALA A 219 5.36 21.71 -11.25
C ALA A 219 6.29 22.65 -12.03
N GLU A 220 5.84 23.16 -13.18
CA GLU A 220 6.58 24.13 -13.99
C GLU A 220 6.81 25.44 -13.22
N PHE A 221 5.79 25.94 -12.52
CA PHE A 221 5.86 27.22 -11.80
C PHE A 221 6.95 27.22 -10.72
N PHE A 222 7.05 26.15 -9.95
CA PHE A 222 8.03 26.11 -8.86
C PHE A 222 9.44 25.69 -9.33
N THR A 223 9.57 24.96 -10.44
CA THR A 223 10.89 24.47 -10.89
C THR A 223 11.84 25.62 -11.20
N GLY A 224 12.99 25.64 -10.52
CA GLY A 224 14.02 26.67 -10.66
C GLY A 224 13.68 27.99 -9.98
N ARG A 225 12.52 28.13 -9.35
CA ARG A 225 12.14 29.31 -8.57
C ARG A 225 13.04 29.43 -7.34
N ASP A 226 13.38 30.65 -6.99
CA ASP A 226 14.07 30.93 -5.74
C ASP A 226 13.06 31.10 -4.61
N VAL A 227 13.15 30.26 -3.61
CA VAL A 227 12.33 30.36 -2.39
C VAL A 227 13.25 30.37 -1.19
N GLY A 228 13.33 31.51 -0.52
CA GLY A 228 14.19 31.68 0.65
C GLY A 228 15.68 31.51 0.37
N GLY A 229 16.16 31.92 -0.83
CA GLY A 229 17.56 31.82 -1.26
C GLY A 229 17.97 30.44 -1.78
N LYS A 230 17.00 29.52 -1.98
CA LYS A 230 17.25 28.19 -2.53
C LYS A 230 16.46 27.98 -3.81
N LYS A 231 17.10 27.40 -4.82
CA LYS A 231 16.38 26.88 -5.99
C LYS A 231 15.60 25.65 -5.62
N VAL A 232 14.31 25.63 -6.00
CA VAL A 232 13.40 24.52 -5.67
C VAL A 232 12.96 23.77 -6.92
N PHE A 233 12.40 22.59 -6.70
CA PHE A 233 11.87 21.71 -7.73
C PHE A 233 10.37 21.59 -7.58
N GLY A 234 9.68 21.59 -8.71
CA GLY A 234 8.23 21.55 -8.75
C GLY A 234 7.64 20.14 -8.58
N HIS A 235 8.46 19.11 -8.67
CA HIS A 235 8.07 17.71 -8.63
C HIS A 235 9.18 16.86 -7.99
N MET A 236 8.81 15.72 -7.43
CA MET A 236 9.75 14.67 -7.00
C MET A 236 9.19 13.32 -7.39
N ASP A 237 10.09 12.46 -7.84
CA ASP A 237 9.78 11.05 -8.14
C ASP A 237 11.08 10.23 -8.14
N TYR A 238 11.04 8.98 -8.63
CA TYR A 238 12.20 8.10 -8.74
C TYR A 238 12.20 7.37 -10.08
N GLY A 239 13.38 7.02 -10.60
CA GLY A 239 13.50 6.46 -11.94
C GLY A 239 14.53 5.34 -12.09
N LYS A 240 15.14 4.90 -10.98
CA LYS A 240 16.13 3.82 -11.01
C LYS A 240 15.48 2.53 -11.49
N LYS A 241 16.16 1.81 -12.39
CA LYS A 241 15.74 0.47 -12.83
C LYS A 241 15.90 -0.53 -11.68
N ASP A 242 14.85 -0.67 -10.88
CA ASP A 242 14.80 -1.35 -9.60
C ASP A 242 13.39 -1.90 -9.37
N PRO A 243 13.17 -2.97 -8.60
CA PRO A 243 11.85 -3.54 -8.35
C PRO A 243 10.78 -2.53 -7.93
N SER A 244 11.14 -1.50 -7.15
CA SER A 244 10.20 -0.47 -6.72
C SER A 244 9.57 0.33 -7.86
N LEU A 245 10.20 0.38 -9.03
CA LEU A 245 9.65 1.08 -10.20
C LEU A 245 8.40 0.37 -10.78
N GLY A 246 8.18 -0.89 -10.45
CA GLY A 246 7.01 -1.66 -10.88
C GLY A 246 5.70 -1.08 -10.36
N TRP A 247 5.64 -0.74 -9.08
CA TRP A 247 4.42 -0.19 -8.45
C TRP A 247 4.09 1.21 -8.93
N ARG A 248 5.11 1.96 -9.28
CA ARG A 248 4.96 3.37 -9.63
C ARG A 248 3.99 3.60 -10.78
N PHE A 249 3.94 2.67 -11.71
CA PHE A 249 3.05 2.78 -12.86
C PHE A 249 1.58 2.51 -12.51
N THR A 250 1.30 1.62 -11.57
CA THR A 250 -0.05 1.20 -11.20
C THR A 250 -0.77 2.16 -10.25
N ASP A 251 -0.12 3.23 -9.84
CA ASP A 251 -0.68 4.25 -8.96
C ASP A 251 -1.52 5.32 -9.71
N ALA A 252 -1.50 6.55 -9.22
CA ALA A 252 -2.23 7.66 -9.79
C ALA A 252 -1.97 7.90 -11.30
N TRP A 253 -0.84 7.44 -11.83
CA TRP A 253 -0.47 7.68 -13.23
C TRP A 253 -1.43 7.06 -14.23
N LEU A 254 -1.99 5.90 -13.94
CA LEU A 254 -3.02 5.30 -14.79
C LEU A 254 -4.26 6.18 -14.91
N SER A 255 -4.61 6.91 -13.87
CA SER A 255 -5.74 7.82 -13.89
C SER A 255 -5.52 9.03 -14.79
N MET A 256 -4.28 9.35 -15.15
CA MET A 256 -3.92 10.50 -15.97
C MET A 256 -4.61 10.48 -17.34
N ALA A 257 -4.64 9.33 -17.99
CA ALA A 257 -5.23 9.17 -19.31
C ALA A 257 -6.55 8.38 -19.28
N GLY A 258 -7.15 8.23 -18.11
CA GLY A 258 -8.45 7.60 -17.93
C GLY A 258 -8.41 6.08 -17.76
N ASN A 259 -7.25 5.49 -17.53
CA ASN A 259 -7.19 4.14 -17.01
C ASN A 259 -7.70 4.14 -15.59
N GLY A 260 -8.57 3.23 -15.29
CA GLY A 260 -9.18 3.12 -13.99
C GLY A 260 -10.66 2.83 -14.12
N ASP A 261 -11.18 2.24 -13.08
CA ASP A 261 -12.52 1.72 -13.06
C ASP A 261 -13.49 2.57 -12.28
N LYS A 262 -14.75 2.32 -12.56
CA LYS A 262 -15.84 2.75 -11.72
C LYS A 262 -16.19 1.64 -10.72
N GLY A 263 -16.11 1.96 -9.45
CA GLY A 263 -16.46 1.02 -8.37
C GLY A 263 -15.26 0.25 -7.81
N LEU A 264 -15.48 -0.47 -6.75
CA LEU A 264 -14.50 -1.23 -5.99
C LEU A 264 -14.93 -2.69 -5.82
N PRO A 265 -13.97 -3.58 -5.71
CA PRO A 265 -12.58 -3.47 -6.11
C PRO A 265 -12.51 -3.55 -7.59
N ASN A 266 -12.31 -3.44 -8.54
CA ASN A 266 -12.20 -3.73 -9.96
C ASN A 266 -13.55 -3.77 -10.68
N GLY A 267 -14.13 -2.60 -10.88
CA GLY A 267 -15.43 -2.48 -11.52
C GLY A 267 -15.44 -2.76 -13.02
N LEU A 268 -14.27 -2.71 -13.70
CA LEU A 268 -14.11 -2.97 -15.12
C LEU A 268 -13.21 -4.18 -15.38
N PRO A 269 -13.33 -4.80 -16.56
CA PRO A 269 -12.49 -5.95 -16.92
C PRO A 269 -11.01 -5.64 -17.14
N VAL A 270 -10.64 -4.39 -17.45
CA VAL A 270 -9.26 -3.93 -17.56
C VAL A 270 -8.91 -3.15 -16.31
N ASP A 271 -7.88 -3.53 -15.64
CA ASP A 271 -7.48 -3.03 -14.35
C ASP A 271 -5.98 -2.74 -14.31
N GLU A 272 -5.44 -2.58 -13.12
CA GLU A 272 -4.02 -2.32 -12.89
C GLU A 272 -3.17 -3.23 -13.77
N TRP A 273 -2.05 -2.73 -14.20
CA TRP A 273 -1.14 -3.42 -15.10
C TRP A 273 -1.69 -3.66 -16.51
N GLY A 274 -2.87 -3.10 -16.82
CA GLY A 274 -3.51 -3.23 -18.10
C GLY A 274 -4.01 -4.63 -18.45
N ILE A 275 -4.16 -5.51 -17.47
CA ILE A 275 -4.59 -6.90 -17.68
C ILE A 275 -6.11 -6.98 -17.70
N LYS A 276 -6.68 -7.40 -18.81
CA LYS A 276 -8.11 -7.65 -18.97
C LYS A 276 -8.49 -9.00 -18.39
N VAL A 277 -9.62 -9.03 -17.68
CA VAL A 277 -10.30 -10.26 -17.26
C VAL A 277 -11.69 -10.39 -17.89
N ASN A 278 -12.20 -11.61 -17.97
CA ASN A 278 -13.58 -11.88 -18.34
C ASN A 278 -14.51 -11.94 -17.12
N ASP A 279 -15.79 -12.24 -17.32
CA ASP A 279 -16.83 -12.30 -16.27
C ASP A 279 -16.53 -13.33 -15.16
N LYS A 280 -15.60 -14.26 -15.41
CA LYS A 280 -15.15 -15.26 -14.42
C LYS A 280 -13.85 -14.83 -13.73
N SER A 281 -13.41 -13.60 -13.93
CA SER A 281 -12.14 -13.06 -13.44
C SER A 281 -10.90 -13.83 -13.96
N GLN A 282 -11.02 -14.48 -15.11
CA GLN A 282 -9.89 -15.13 -15.80
C GLN A 282 -9.13 -14.07 -16.61
N PRO A 283 -7.80 -13.92 -16.45
CA PRO A 283 -7.00 -13.06 -17.30
C PRO A 283 -7.05 -13.51 -18.76
N VAL A 284 -7.41 -12.60 -19.66
CA VAL A 284 -7.62 -12.93 -21.09
C VAL A 284 -6.66 -12.21 -22.03
N GLY A 285 -5.95 -11.19 -21.56
CA GLY A 285 -4.95 -10.48 -22.36
C GLY A 285 -4.34 -9.29 -21.62
N SER A 286 -3.15 -8.91 -22.05
CA SER A 286 -2.42 -7.75 -21.59
C SER A 286 -2.24 -6.73 -22.72
N CYS A 287 -1.94 -7.20 -23.95
CA CYS A 287 -1.84 -6.36 -25.12
C CYS A 287 -3.23 -5.88 -25.60
N VAL A 288 -3.27 -4.71 -26.25
CA VAL A 288 -4.51 -4.17 -26.83
C VAL A 288 -5.14 -5.14 -27.84
N ALA A 289 -4.34 -5.92 -28.55
CA ALA A 289 -4.81 -6.93 -29.47
C ALA A 289 -5.66 -8.04 -28.81
N ARG A 290 -5.51 -8.26 -27.51
CA ARG A 290 -6.31 -9.21 -26.72
C ARG A 290 -7.25 -8.50 -25.72
N GLY A 291 -7.48 -7.21 -25.93
CA GLY A 291 -8.38 -6.40 -25.13
C GLY A 291 -7.78 -5.86 -23.83
N GLY A 292 -6.49 -6.10 -23.58
CA GLY A 292 -5.73 -5.45 -22.52
C GLY A 292 -5.42 -3.99 -22.84
N ASP A 293 -4.66 -3.33 -21.98
CA ASP A 293 -4.32 -1.91 -22.09
C ASP A 293 -2.85 -1.59 -21.78
N THR A 294 -2.03 -2.61 -21.53
CA THR A 294 -0.63 -2.43 -21.15
C THR A 294 0.15 -1.60 -22.18
N ASN A 295 -0.05 -1.83 -23.48
CA ASN A 295 0.56 -1.06 -24.56
C ASN A 295 -0.42 -0.10 -25.24
N GLY A 296 -1.54 0.19 -24.58
CA GLY A 296 -2.55 1.12 -25.08
C GLY A 296 -2.11 2.58 -25.00
N PRO A 297 -2.80 3.48 -25.72
CA PRO A 297 -2.46 4.90 -25.76
C PRO A 297 -2.40 5.57 -24.39
N ALA A 298 -3.31 5.19 -23.48
CA ALA A 298 -3.36 5.75 -22.14
C ALA A 298 -2.13 5.37 -21.30
N SER A 299 -1.73 4.11 -21.33
CA SER A 299 -0.57 3.61 -20.61
C SER A 299 0.73 4.22 -21.13
N VAL A 300 0.89 4.26 -22.46
CA VAL A 300 2.07 4.87 -23.11
C VAL A 300 2.19 6.36 -22.77
N TYR A 301 1.07 7.10 -22.86
CA TYR A 301 1.03 8.51 -22.50
C TYR A 301 1.44 8.76 -21.04
N SER A 302 0.93 7.94 -20.11
CA SER A 302 1.25 8.06 -18.69
C SER A 302 2.74 7.85 -18.43
N ILE A 303 3.37 6.87 -19.09
CA ILE A 303 4.83 6.65 -19.00
C ILE A 303 5.61 7.82 -19.59
N GLU A 304 5.19 8.33 -20.75
CA GLU A 304 5.86 9.49 -21.36
C GLU A 304 5.81 10.72 -20.45
N LYS A 305 4.65 11.02 -19.86
CA LYS A 305 4.50 12.13 -18.90
C LYS A 305 5.31 11.93 -17.62
N TYR A 306 5.30 10.72 -17.08
CA TYR A 306 6.12 10.37 -15.93
C TYR A 306 7.63 10.67 -16.17
N LEU A 307 8.16 10.18 -17.29
CA LEU A 307 9.56 10.40 -17.65
C LEU A 307 9.87 11.87 -17.97
N GLU A 308 8.94 12.56 -18.62
CA GLU A 308 9.05 13.98 -18.92
C GLU A 308 9.17 14.81 -17.62
N TRP A 309 8.28 14.60 -16.66
CA TRP A 309 8.26 15.36 -15.43
C TRP A 309 9.44 15.02 -14.51
N LEU A 310 9.83 13.75 -14.45
CA LEU A 310 11.03 13.33 -13.74
C LEU A 310 12.27 14.08 -14.25
N LYS A 311 12.39 14.26 -15.56
CA LYS A 311 13.50 14.95 -16.20
C LYS A 311 13.42 16.47 -16.08
N LYS A 312 12.21 17.06 -16.20
CA LYS A 312 12.04 18.52 -16.28
C LYS A 312 11.88 19.18 -14.92
N PHE A 313 11.20 18.56 -13.98
CA PHE A 313 10.69 19.19 -12.78
C PHE A 313 11.24 18.63 -11.47
N ALA A 314 11.85 17.44 -11.50
CA ALA A 314 12.46 16.80 -10.34
C ALA A 314 13.96 17.14 -10.20
N PRO A 315 14.56 16.93 -9.01
CA PRO A 315 16.01 16.99 -8.85
C PRO A 315 16.72 16.03 -9.83
N PRO A 316 17.86 16.42 -10.39
CA PRO A 316 18.57 15.59 -11.38
C PRO A 316 18.92 14.18 -10.89
N GLU A 317 19.20 14.03 -9.58
CA GLU A 317 19.51 12.77 -8.93
C GLU A 317 18.31 11.82 -8.83
N ALA A 318 17.09 12.34 -8.90
CA ALA A 318 15.84 11.57 -8.75
C ALA A 318 15.74 10.40 -9.75
N GLN A 319 16.25 10.57 -10.96
CA GLN A 319 16.27 9.52 -11.98
C GLN A 319 17.08 8.28 -11.56
N GLY A 320 18.06 8.46 -10.66
CA GLY A 320 18.91 7.38 -10.12
C GLY A 320 18.45 6.84 -8.77
N MET A 321 17.32 7.31 -8.24
CA MET A 321 16.81 6.91 -6.92
C MET A 321 15.80 5.78 -7.01
N THR A 322 15.73 5.00 -5.92
CA THR A 322 14.67 4.03 -5.62
C THR A 322 13.53 4.70 -4.84
N PHE A 323 12.45 3.96 -4.60
CA PHE A 323 11.35 4.35 -3.71
C PHE A 323 11.84 4.82 -2.34
N SER A 324 12.64 4.00 -1.65
CA SER A 324 13.12 4.30 -0.30
C SER A 324 14.08 5.50 -0.24
N GLU A 325 14.82 5.76 -1.32
CA GLU A 325 15.74 6.90 -1.42
C GLU A 325 14.99 8.21 -1.71
N SER A 326 13.90 8.14 -2.49
CA SER A 326 13.13 9.31 -2.91
C SER A 326 12.11 9.80 -1.88
N GLY A 327 11.51 8.91 -1.11
CA GLY A 327 10.46 9.24 -0.13
C GLY A 327 10.85 10.31 0.89
N PRO A 328 12.05 10.29 1.47
CA PRO A 328 12.51 11.31 2.43
C PRO A 328 12.93 12.66 1.79
N VAL A 329 13.10 12.74 0.47
CA VAL A 329 13.63 13.94 -0.19
C VAL A 329 12.80 15.21 0.07
N PRO A 330 11.46 15.18 0.06
CA PRO A 330 10.65 16.36 0.38
C PRO A 330 10.95 16.96 1.76
N ALA A 331 11.39 16.15 2.74
CA ALA A 331 11.77 16.61 4.07
C ALA A 331 12.96 17.57 4.07
N GLN A 332 13.78 17.57 3.02
CA GLN A 332 14.91 18.49 2.84
C GLN A 332 14.49 19.93 2.53
N GLY A 333 13.21 20.14 2.19
CA GLY A 333 12.58 21.46 2.07
C GLY A 333 12.74 22.13 0.72
N ASN A 334 13.14 21.42 -0.33
CA ASN A 334 13.36 21.97 -1.67
C ASN A 334 12.36 21.46 -2.73
N ILE A 335 11.35 20.68 -2.34
CA ILE A 335 10.29 20.14 -3.21
C ILE A 335 8.98 20.87 -2.97
N ALA A 336 8.28 21.26 -4.03
CA ALA A 336 7.00 21.96 -3.94
C ALA A 336 5.82 21.01 -3.80
N GLN A 337 5.81 19.92 -4.55
CA GLN A 337 4.75 18.91 -4.56
C GLN A 337 5.26 17.55 -5.01
N GLN A 338 4.49 16.52 -4.64
CA GLN A 338 4.75 15.13 -5.04
C GLN A 338 3.48 14.31 -4.89
N ILE A 339 3.34 13.24 -5.66
CA ILE A 339 2.38 12.17 -5.39
C ILE A 339 3.19 10.97 -4.93
N PHE A 340 2.87 10.45 -3.73
CA PHE A 340 3.66 9.40 -3.14
C PHE A 340 2.89 8.64 -2.03
N TRP A 341 3.42 7.50 -1.57
CA TRP A 341 2.84 6.73 -0.45
C TRP A 341 3.15 7.39 0.89
N TYR A 342 2.54 8.55 1.15
CA TYR A 342 2.84 9.32 2.36
C TYR A 342 2.44 8.63 3.66
N THR A 343 1.54 7.65 3.61
CA THR A 343 1.23 6.83 4.78
C THR A 343 2.42 5.98 5.26
N ALA A 344 3.40 5.71 4.38
CA ALA A 344 4.65 5.08 4.76
C ALA A 344 5.69 6.08 5.31
N PHE A 345 5.65 7.35 4.89
CA PHE A 345 6.68 8.35 5.20
C PHE A 345 6.22 9.49 6.11
N THR A 346 4.93 9.61 6.43
CA THR A 346 4.42 10.72 7.24
C THR A 346 5.09 10.82 8.62
N ALA A 347 5.39 9.68 9.25
CA ALA A 347 6.08 9.65 10.54
C ALA A 347 7.46 10.34 10.46
N ASP A 348 8.19 10.12 9.36
CA ASP A 348 9.49 10.73 9.12
C ASP A 348 9.37 12.22 8.76
N MET A 349 8.35 12.59 7.99
CA MET A 349 8.09 13.96 7.54
C MET A 349 7.60 14.91 8.64
N ALA A 350 7.15 14.38 9.78
CA ALA A 350 6.63 15.14 10.91
C ALA A 350 7.65 15.32 12.06
N LYS A 351 8.90 14.89 11.87
CA LYS A 351 9.94 14.99 12.91
C LYS A 351 10.31 16.45 13.21
N PRO A 352 10.40 16.86 14.49
CA PRO A 352 10.87 18.18 14.86
C PRO A 352 12.29 18.48 14.31
N GLY A 353 12.53 19.73 13.92
CA GLY A 353 13.82 20.15 13.40
C GLY A 353 14.01 20.00 11.89
N LEU A 354 13.07 19.36 11.19
CA LEU A 354 13.11 19.33 9.73
C LEU A 354 12.75 20.69 9.12
N PRO A 355 13.32 21.05 7.94
CA PRO A 355 12.99 22.30 7.24
C PRO A 355 11.50 22.46 6.91
N VAL A 356 10.77 21.37 6.82
CA VAL A 356 9.35 21.30 6.48
C VAL A 356 8.43 21.26 7.71
N VAL A 357 8.97 21.42 8.91
CA VAL A 357 8.24 21.45 10.17
C VAL A 357 8.50 22.77 10.89
N ASN A 358 7.46 23.40 11.42
CA ASN A 358 7.55 24.62 12.23
C ASN A 358 8.07 24.32 13.64
N GLU A 359 8.51 25.36 14.36
CA GLU A 359 9.00 25.22 15.74
C GLU A 359 7.95 24.66 16.72
N ASP A 360 6.65 24.93 16.48
CA ASP A 360 5.54 24.40 17.25
C ASP A 360 5.20 22.93 16.90
N GLY A 361 5.94 22.33 15.97
CA GLY A 361 5.74 20.96 15.48
C GLY A 361 4.63 20.83 14.43
N SER A 362 4.03 21.93 13.95
CA SER A 362 3.07 21.88 12.83
C SER A 362 3.81 21.74 11.50
N PRO A 363 3.30 20.95 10.54
CA PRO A 363 3.94 20.79 9.25
C PRO A 363 3.66 21.97 8.31
N LYS A 364 4.69 22.37 7.55
CA LYS A 364 4.59 23.33 6.44
C LYS A 364 3.98 22.72 5.17
N TRP A 365 3.55 21.49 5.24
CA TRP A 365 2.99 20.73 4.14
C TRP A 365 1.58 20.21 4.47
N ARG A 366 0.88 19.80 3.45
CA ARG A 366 -0.43 19.10 3.57
C ARG A 366 -0.48 17.94 2.58
N VAL A 367 -1.37 17.00 2.86
CA VAL A 367 -1.75 15.93 1.94
C VAL A 367 -3.19 16.11 1.49
N ALA A 368 -3.47 15.68 0.27
CA ALA A 368 -4.78 15.74 -0.36
C ALA A 368 -4.94 14.54 -1.32
N PRO A 369 -6.13 14.28 -1.86
CA PRO A 369 -6.32 13.31 -2.93
C PRO A 369 -5.46 13.64 -4.15
N SER A 370 -5.01 12.60 -4.87
CA SER A 370 -4.31 12.74 -6.13
C SER A 370 -5.19 13.41 -7.19
N PRO A 371 -4.61 14.15 -8.15
CA PRO A 371 -5.34 14.66 -9.29
C PRO A 371 -5.87 13.52 -10.18
N HIS A 372 -6.85 13.82 -11.01
CA HIS A 372 -7.42 12.89 -11.98
C HIS A 372 -7.32 13.42 -13.40
N GLY A 373 -7.55 12.56 -14.39
CA GLY A 373 -7.57 12.93 -15.80
C GLY A 373 -8.95 13.33 -16.32
N VAL A 374 -8.99 13.80 -17.56
CA VAL A 374 -10.20 14.28 -18.25
C VAL A 374 -11.33 13.24 -18.33
N TYR A 375 -10.98 11.97 -18.33
CA TYR A 375 -11.93 10.85 -18.43
C TYR A 375 -12.49 10.40 -17.08
N TRP A 376 -11.98 10.96 -15.99
CA TRP A 376 -12.45 10.60 -14.65
C TRP A 376 -13.90 11.04 -14.43
N LYS A 377 -14.67 10.19 -13.76
CA LYS A 377 -16.03 10.50 -13.30
C LYS A 377 -16.15 10.16 -11.83
N ASP A 378 -17.02 10.85 -11.12
CA ASP A 378 -17.28 10.57 -9.72
C ASP A 378 -17.60 9.09 -9.49
N GLY A 379 -16.94 8.51 -8.49
CA GLY A 379 -17.00 7.08 -8.18
C GLY A 379 -16.00 6.21 -8.95
N MET A 380 -15.18 6.79 -9.86
CA MET A 380 -14.00 6.10 -10.41
C MET A 380 -12.83 6.20 -9.44
N LYS A 381 -11.87 5.29 -9.56
CA LYS A 381 -10.66 5.25 -8.76
C LYS A 381 -9.73 6.41 -9.11
N LEU A 382 -9.06 6.98 -8.11
CA LEU A 382 -8.12 8.10 -8.30
C LEU A 382 -6.65 7.67 -8.37
N GLY A 383 -6.33 6.49 -7.88
CA GLY A 383 -4.96 6.02 -7.84
C GLY A 383 -4.82 4.72 -7.07
N TYR A 384 -3.59 4.42 -6.70
CA TYR A 384 -3.21 3.20 -6.01
C TYR A 384 -3.47 3.31 -4.50
N GLN A 385 -4.05 2.29 -3.92
CA GLN A 385 -4.06 2.05 -2.49
C GLN A 385 -3.80 0.57 -2.23
N ASP A 386 -2.95 0.30 -1.27
CA ASP A 386 -2.51 -1.02 -0.91
C ASP A 386 -2.62 -1.26 0.60
N VAL A 387 -2.60 -2.52 0.97
CA VAL A 387 -2.67 -2.97 2.36
C VAL A 387 -1.61 -4.02 2.58
N GLY A 388 -0.54 -3.67 3.31
CA GLY A 388 0.38 -4.65 3.85
C GLY A 388 -0.39 -5.58 4.78
N SER A 389 -0.30 -6.88 4.57
CA SER A 389 -1.23 -7.83 5.18
C SER A 389 -0.59 -9.13 5.60
N TRP A 390 -1.00 -9.64 6.77
CA TRP A 390 -0.60 -10.96 7.27
C TRP A 390 -1.17 -12.08 6.43
N THR A 391 -0.30 -12.95 5.99
CA THR A 391 -0.64 -14.12 5.15
C THR A 391 -0.02 -15.39 5.72
N LEU A 392 -0.73 -16.50 5.61
CA LEU A 392 -0.32 -17.82 6.08
C LEU A 392 -0.29 -18.83 4.92
N MET A 393 0.81 -19.58 4.78
CA MET A 393 0.91 -20.63 3.77
C MET A 393 0.13 -21.88 4.14
N LYS A 394 -0.40 -22.58 3.14
CA LYS A 394 -0.95 -23.93 3.34
C LYS A 394 0.12 -24.96 3.71
N SER A 395 1.35 -24.77 3.25
CA SER A 395 2.49 -25.63 3.57
C SER A 395 3.00 -25.50 5.01
N THR A 396 2.67 -24.39 5.68
CA THR A 396 3.02 -24.23 7.10
C THR A 396 2.24 -25.25 7.95
N PRO A 397 2.92 -26.03 8.81
CA PRO A 397 2.26 -26.96 9.72
C PRO A 397 1.16 -26.28 10.55
N ASP A 398 0.05 -26.97 10.79
CA ASP A 398 -1.15 -26.36 11.39
C ASP A 398 -0.90 -25.67 12.73
N ASP A 399 -0.14 -26.30 13.62
CA ASP A 399 0.17 -25.70 14.93
C ASP A 399 1.01 -24.43 14.80
N ARG A 400 1.95 -24.40 13.87
CA ARG A 400 2.77 -23.23 13.59
C ARG A 400 1.93 -22.12 12.94
N ALA A 401 1.06 -22.48 12.01
CA ALA A 401 0.12 -21.53 11.39
C ALA A 401 -0.83 -20.91 12.43
N LYS A 402 -1.34 -21.72 13.38
CA LYS A 402 -2.17 -21.22 14.49
C LYS A 402 -1.39 -20.27 15.42
N ALA A 403 -0.15 -20.60 15.74
CA ALA A 403 0.71 -19.73 16.54
C ALA A 403 1.03 -18.41 15.82
N ALA A 404 1.34 -18.45 14.52
CA ALA A 404 1.54 -17.26 13.71
C ALA A 404 0.26 -16.42 13.56
N TRP A 405 -0.92 -17.08 13.47
CA TRP A 405 -2.21 -16.40 13.45
C TRP A 405 -2.51 -15.66 14.76
N LEU A 406 -2.17 -16.23 15.91
CA LEU A 406 -2.27 -15.52 17.19
C LEU A 406 -1.40 -14.27 17.21
N TYR A 407 -0.17 -14.33 16.70
CA TYR A 407 0.71 -13.18 16.62
C TYR A 407 0.16 -12.10 15.66
N ALA A 408 -0.28 -12.49 14.46
CA ALA A 408 -0.89 -11.57 13.50
C ALA A 408 -2.10 -10.82 14.11
N GLN A 409 -2.97 -11.54 14.83
CA GLN A 409 -4.10 -10.92 15.52
C GLN A 409 -3.68 -10.02 16.68
N PHE A 410 -2.62 -10.39 17.41
CA PHE A 410 -2.12 -9.56 18.51
C PHE A 410 -1.63 -8.20 18.02
N VAL A 411 -0.79 -8.17 16.97
CA VAL A 411 -0.23 -6.91 16.45
C VAL A 411 -1.27 -6.04 15.72
N THR A 412 -2.42 -6.62 15.37
CA THR A 412 -3.55 -5.90 14.76
C THR A 412 -4.76 -5.74 15.69
N SER A 413 -4.61 -6.14 16.98
CA SER A 413 -5.70 -6.11 17.97
C SER A 413 -6.16 -4.69 18.31
N LYS A 414 -7.39 -4.56 18.79
CA LYS A 414 -7.92 -3.27 19.26
C LYS A 414 -7.15 -2.72 20.46
N THR A 415 -6.53 -3.57 21.26
CA THR A 415 -5.62 -3.15 22.35
C THR A 415 -4.41 -2.42 21.80
N VAL A 416 -3.81 -2.88 20.70
CA VAL A 416 -2.50 -2.45 20.20
C VAL A 416 -2.59 -1.37 19.12
N ASP A 417 -3.62 -1.41 18.28
CA ASP A 417 -3.64 -0.72 16.98
C ASP A 417 -3.53 0.81 17.08
N VAL A 418 -4.16 1.45 18.07
CA VAL A 418 -4.05 2.91 18.25
C VAL A 418 -2.59 3.30 18.52
N LYS A 419 -1.90 2.57 19.41
CA LYS A 419 -0.49 2.83 19.71
C LYS A 419 0.40 2.58 18.49
N LYS A 420 0.22 1.45 17.83
CA LYS A 420 0.95 1.10 16.59
C LYS A 420 0.76 2.17 15.51
N SER A 421 -0.47 2.62 15.32
CA SER A 421 -0.79 3.69 14.36
C SER A 421 -0.16 5.03 14.73
N HIS A 422 0.05 5.34 16.01
CA HIS A 422 0.81 6.53 16.40
C HIS A 422 2.31 6.43 16.09
N VAL A 423 2.85 5.22 16.02
CA VAL A 423 4.26 4.98 15.67
C VAL A 423 4.47 5.09 14.16
N GLY A 424 3.69 4.37 13.38
CA GLY A 424 3.87 4.26 11.92
C GLY A 424 3.07 5.26 11.11
N LEU A 425 2.06 5.91 11.70
CA LEU A 425 1.09 6.79 11.02
C LEU A 425 0.42 6.11 9.81
N THR A 426 0.17 4.82 9.95
CA THR A 426 -0.66 4.03 9.04
C THR A 426 -1.86 3.46 9.82
N PHE A 427 -3.00 3.33 9.16
CA PHE A 427 -4.27 3.03 9.82
C PHE A 427 -4.92 1.81 9.18
N ILE A 428 -5.33 0.86 10.00
CA ILE A 428 -6.04 -0.33 9.53
C ILE A 428 -7.47 -0.45 10.08
N ARG A 429 -7.80 0.33 11.14
CA ARG A 429 -9.11 0.27 11.79
C ARG A 429 -9.83 1.62 11.78
N ASP A 430 -11.13 1.59 11.53
CA ASP A 430 -11.99 2.76 11.58
C ASP A 430 -12.06 3.37 13.00
N THR A 431 -12.16 2.52 14.01
CA THR A 431 -12.12 2.95 15.42
C THR A 431 -10.84 3.69 15.77
N THR A 432 -9.70 3.29 15.21
CA THR A 432 -8.40 3.95 15.41
C THR A 432 -8.37 5.33 14.77
N ILE A 433 -8.82 5.47 13.53
CA ILE A 433 -8.87 6.77 12.83
C ILE A 433 -9.70 7.79 13.60
N HIS A 434 -10.76 7.32 14.27
CA HIS A 434 -11.67 8.18 15.05
C HIS A 434 -11.28 8.30 16.52
N HIS A 435 -10.18 7.69 16.95
CA HIS A 435 -9.73 7.79 18.33
C HIS A 435 -9.36 9.21 18.70
N LYS A 436 -9.69 9.63 19.95
CA LYS A 436 -9.45 11.00 20.45
C LYS A 436 -8.00 11.45 20.31
N SER A 437 -7.04 10.56 20.56
CA SER A 437 -5.61 10.89 20.46
C SER A 437 -5.19 11.34 19.05
N PHE A 438 -5.82 10.83 18.00
CA PHE A 438 -5.60 11.31 16.63
C PHE A 438 -6.32 12.62 16.34
N THR A 439 -7.51 12.84 16.92
CA THR A 439 -8.16 14.15 16.85
C THR A 439 -7.30 15.24 17.47
N ASP A 440 -6.73 14.97 18.63
CA ASP A 440 -5.85 15.90 19.34
C ASP A 440 -4.52 16.17 18.59
N ARG A 441 -4.05 15.20 17.81
CA ARG A 441 -2.79 15.28 17.04
C ARG A 441 -2.99 15.76 15.59
N ALA A 442 -4.22 15.82 15.08
CA ALA A 442 -4.52 16.04 13.65
C ALA A 442 -3.82 17.27 13.07
N ALA A 443 -3.80 18.40 13.79
CA ALA A 443 -3.14 19.63 13.36
C ALA A 443 -1.62 19.48 13.09
N LYS A 444 -0.99 18.41 13.62
CA LYS A 444 0.43 18.10 13.44
C LYS A 444 0.68 17.02 12.37
N LEU A 445 -0.34 16.60 11.65
CA LEU A 445 -0.27 15.48 10.69
C LEU A 445 -0.66 15.90 9.26
N GLY A 446 -0.66 17.21 8.97
CA GLY A 446 -0.74 17.72 7.61
C GLY A 446 -1.98 17.35 6.80
N GLY A 447 -3.11 17.05 7.47
CA GLY A 447 -4.35 16.65 6.81
C GLY A 447 -4.54 15.14 6.64
N LEU A 448 -3.59 14.34 7.15
CA LEU A 448 -3.67 12.88 7.03
C LEU A 448 -4.92 12.30 7.73
N ILE A 449 -5.23 12.79 8.92
CA ILE A 449 -6.40 12.33 9.68
C ILE A 449 -7.70 12.74 8.98
N GLU A 450 -7.76 13.95 8.48
CA GLU A 450 -8.88 14.47 7.70
C GLU A 450 -9.11 13.64 6.44
N PHE A 451 -8.04 13.29 5.73
CA PHE A 451 -8.11 12.39 4.56
C PHE A 451 -8.70 11.03 4.93
N TYR A 452 -8.17 10.36 5.96
CA TYR A 452 -8.67 9.05 6.37
C TYR A 452 -10.12 9.06 6.87
N ARG A 453 -10.61 10.20 7.34
CA ARG A 453 -12.03 10.42 7.73
C ARG A 453 -12.90 10.87 6.57
N SER A 454 -12.33 11.19 5.42
CA SER A 454 -13.05 11.74 4.26
C SER A 454 -13.62 10.65 3.35
N PRO A 455 -14.64 11.01 2.52
CA PRO A 455 -15.13 10.13 1.45
C PRO A 455 -14.06 9.81 0.40
N ALA A 456 -13.03 10.65 0.24
CA ALA A 456 -11.94 10.43 -0.72
C ALA A 456 -11.14 9.15 -0.44
N ARG A 457 -11.11 8.69 0.80
CA ARG A 457 -10.41 7.47 1.20
C ARG A 457 -10.81 6.22 0.40
N VAL A 458 -12.03 6.15 -0.11
CA VAL A 458 -12.55 4.98 -0.83
C VAL A 458 -12.46 5.09 -2.36
N GLN A 459 -11.86 6.17 -2.87
CA GLN A 459 -11.75 6.44 -4.31
C GLN A 459 -10.41 5.95 -4.90
N TRP A 460 -9.78 4.95 -4.28
CA TRP A 460 -8.50 4.39 -4.70
C TRP A 460 -8.65 3.04 -5.39
N SER A 461 -7.66 2.72 -6.19
CA SER A 461 -7.57 1.47 -6.93
C SER A 461 -6.87 0.41 -6.08
N PRO A 462 -7.55 -0.64 -5.61
CA PRO A 462 -6.82 -1.82 -5.14
C PRO A 462 -6.10 -2.46 -6.32
N THR A 463 -4.93 -3.02 -6.09
CA THR A 463 -4.12 -3.65 -7.12
C THR A 463 -4.09 -5.17 -7.00
N GLY A 464 -3.60 -5.85 -8.02
CA GLY A 464 -3.25 -7.26 -8.01
C GLY A 464 -4.37 -8.23 -8.28
N THR A 465 -5.65 -7.87 -8.22
CA THR A 465 -6.77 -8.82 -8.42
C THR A 465 -6.72 -9.48 -9.80
N ASN A 466 -6.39 -8.74 -10.85
CA ASN A 466 -6.27 -9.25 -12.22
C ASN A 466 -4.92 -9.92 -12.51
N VAL A 467 -3.97 -9.84 -11.58
CA VAL A 467 -2.60 -10.32 -11.77
C VAL A 467 -2.49 -11.80 -11.40
N PRO A 468 -2.28 -12.72 -12.36
CA PRO A 468 -2.29 -14.15 -12.07
C PRO A 468 -0.99 -14.67 -11.44
N ASP A 469 0.12 -13.93 -11.56
CA ASP A 469 1.42 -14.26 -10.99
C ASP A 469 2.20 -12.97 -10.74
N TYR A 470 1.92 -12.32 -9.62
CA TYR A 470 2.51 -11.04 -9.26
C TYR A 470 4.04 -11.06 -9.26
N PRO A 471 4.74 -11.99 -8.59
CA PRO A 471 6.20 -11.96 -8.54
C PRO A 471 6.84 -11.98 -9.93
N LYS A 472 6.21 -12.68 -10.88
CA LYS A 472 6.72 -12.79 -12.25
C LYS A 472 6.39 -11.57 -13.10
N LEU A 473 5.16 -11.08 -12.98
CA LEU A 473 4.68 -9.96 -13.80
C LEU A 473 5.24 -8.62 -13.32
N ALA A 474 5.38 -8.44 -12.00
CA ALA A 474 6.03 -7.26 -11.43
C ALA A 474 7.47 -7.09 -11.92
N GLN A 475 8.21 -8.19 -12.04
CA GLN A 475 9.57 -8.17 -12.59
C GLN A 475 9.59 -7.62 -14.02
N LEU A 476 8.62 -7.99 -14.85
CA LEU A 476 8.52 -7.49 -16.22
C LEU A 476 8.20 -6.00 -16.25
N TRP A 477 7.31 -5.53 -15.37
CA TRP A 477 6.94 -4.12 -15.24
C TRP A 477 8.15 -3.22 -14.96
N TRP A 478 8.86 -3.47 -13.87
CA TRP A 478 9.97 -2.58 -13.52
C TRP A 478 11.11 -2.62 -14.53
N GLN A 479 11.32 -3.77 -15.20
CA GLN A 479 12.30 -3.87 -16.27
C GLN A 479 11.91 -3.02 -17.48
N ALA A 480 10.65 -3.09 -17.92
CA ALA A 480 10.17 -2.33 -19.06
C ALA A 480 10.16 -0.81 -18.80
N ILE A 481 9.66 -0.38 -17.64
CA ILE A 481 9.69 1.04 -17.25
C ILE A 481 11.15 1.53 -17.12
N GLY A 482 12.04 0.72 -16.56
CA GLY A 482 13.46 1.02 -16.47
C GLY A 482 14.15 1.13 -17.83
N ASP A 483 13.75 0.33 -18.83
CA ASP A 483 14.23 0.46 -20.20
C ASP A 483 13.79 1.78 -20.85
N ALA A 484 12.56 2.21 -20.58
CA ALA A 484 12.07 3.51 -21.03
C ALA A 484 12.77 4.67 -20.28
N SER A 485 12.91 4.58 -18.96
CA SER A 485 13.57 5.60 -18.13
C SER A 485 15.03 5.80 -18.49
N SER A 486 15.77 4.74 -18.78
CA SER A 486 17.16 4.79 -19.22
C SER A 486 17.35 5.22 -20.69
N GLY A 487 16.26 5.32 -21.46
CA GLY A 487 16.30 5.60 -22.89
C GLY A 487 16.74 4.42 -23.75
N ALA A 488 16.80 3.21 -23.19
CA ALA A 488 17.12 1.99 -23.96
C ALA A 488 16.00 1.64 -24.96
N LYS A 489 14.75 2.01 -24.62
CA LYS A 489 13.57 1.88 -25.50
C LYS A 489 12.72 3.15 -25.43
N THR A 490 11.92 3.40 -26.47
CA THR A 490 10.80 4.35 -26.36
C THR A 490 9.73 3.79 -25.42
N ALA A 491 8.88 4.64 -24.85
CA ALA A 491 7.77 4.21 -24.01
C ALA A 491 6.87 3.18 -24.75
N GLN A 492 6.51 3.45 -26.00
CA GLN A 492 5.72 2.50 -26.81
C GLN A 492 6.43 1.15 -26.97
N ALA A 493 7.70 1.14 -27.38
CA ALA A 493 8.44 -0.10 -27.58
C ALA A 493 8.65 -0.88 -26.27
N ALA A 494 8.78 -0.20 -25.15
CA ALA A 494 8.85 -0.82 -23.84
C ALA A 494 7.53 -1.49 -23.46
N MET A 495 6.40 -0.81 -23.66
CA MET A 495 5.07 -1.34 -23.34
C MET A 495 4.64 -2.47 -24.30
N ASP A 496 5.00 -2.39 -25.58
CA ASP A 496 4.79 -3.47 -26.56
C ASP A 496 5.54 -4.74 -26.14
N SER A 497 6.80 -4.59 -25.74
CA SER A 497 7.59 -5.71 -25.23
C SER A 497 7.01 -6.26 -23.93
N LEU A 498 6.57 -5.39 -23.04
CA LEU A 498 6.00 -5.76 -21.74
C LEU A 498 4.74 -6.62 -21.92
N CYS A 499 3.76 -6.15 -22.66
CA CYS A 499 2.51 -6.89 -22.83
C CYS A 499 2.75 -8.25 -23.48
N ALA A 500 3.64 -8.34 -24.48
CA ALA A 500 3.98 -9.60 -25.12
C ALA A 500 4.64 -10.60 -24.15
N GLU A 501 5.53 -10.15 -23.27
CA GLU A 501 6.15 -11.01 -22.25
C GLU A 501 5.15 -11.43 -21.17
N GLN A 502 4.23 -10.55 -20.76
CA GLN A 502 3.16 -10.90 -19.84
C GLN A 502 2.25 -11.99 -20.41
N GLU A 503 1.87 -11.88 -21.68
CA GLU A 503 1.04 -12.90 -22.36
C GLU A 503 1.78 -14.24 -22.49
N LYS A 504 3.10 -14.26 -22.69
CA LYS A 504 3.89 -15.48 -22.62
C LYS A 504 3.86 -16.15 -21.25
N VAL A 505 3.88 -15.36 -20.16
CA VAL A 505 3.71 -15.88 -18.79
C VAL A 505 2.32 -16.48 -18.64
N MET A 506 1.27 -15.73 -19.00
CA MET A 506 -0.11 -16.20 -18.90
C MET A 506 -0.36 -17.45 -19.73
N ALA A 507 0.14 -17.51 -20.97
CA ALA A 507 0.04 -18.70 -21.82
C ALA A 507 0.74 -19.95 -21.22
N ARG A 508 1.84 -19.77 -20.50
CA ARG A 508 2.48 -20.88 -19.77
C ARG A 508 1.62 -21.39 -18.63
N ILE A 509 1.05 -20.48 -17.83
CA ILE A 509 0.15 -20.82 -16.72
C ILE A 509 -1.08 -21.55 -17.23
N GLU A 510 -1.68 -21.07 -18.33
CA GLU A 510 -2.82 -21.69 -18.99
C GLU A 510 -2.51 -23.12 -19.46
N ARG A 511 -1.42 -23.31 -20.20
CA ARG A 511 -1.00 -24.65 -20.68
C ARG A 511 -0.67 -25.62 -19.54
N ALA A 512 -0.10 -25.12 -18.46
CA ALA A 512 0.21 -25.95 -17.29
C ALA A 512 -1.03 -26.31 -16.45
N GLY A 513 -2.12 -25.57 -16.60
CA GLY A 513 -3.37 -25.81 -15.88
C GLY A 513 -3.27 -25.59 -14.35
N VAL A 514 -2.19 -24.96 -13.86
CA VAL A 514 -1.88 -24.87 -12.44
C VAL A 514 -2.88 -24.02 -11.65
N GLN A 515 -3.61 -23.14 -12.31
CA GLN A 515 -4.62 -22.27 -11.68
C GLN A 515 -6.07 -22.72 -12.01
N GLY A 516 -6.25 -23.86 -12.68
CA GLY A 516 -7.55 -24.41 -13.00
C GLY A 516 -8.47 -23.44 -13.75
N ASP A 517 -9.73 -23.40 -13.32
CA ASP A 517 -10.79 -22.62 -13.99
C ASP A 517 -10.73 -21.10 -13.70
N ILE A 518 -9.87 -20.66 -12.79
CA ILE A 518 -9.70 -19.24 -12.45
C ILE A 518 -8.39 -18.65 -13.01
N GLY A 519 -7.61 -19.48 -13.67
CA GLY A 519 -6.36 -19.10 -14.32
C GLY A 519 -6.58 -18.39 -15.67
N PRO A 520 -5.47 -17.97 -16.32
CA PRO A 520 -5.51 -17.32 -17.62
C PRO A 520 -6.23 -18.18 -18.68
N LYS A 521 -6.97 -17.49 -19.52
CA LYS A 521 -7.62 -18.00 -20.76
C LYS A 521 -7.46 -16.95 -21.84
N LEU A 522 -6.33 -16.97 -22.53
CA LEU A 522 -5.99 -15.94 -23.50
C LEU A 522 -7.02 -15.89 -24.64
N ALA A 523 -7.57 -14.69 -24.85
CA ALA A 523 -8.49 -14.42 -25.94
C ALA A 523 -7.78 -14.45 -27.31
N GLU A 524 -8.55 -14.62 -28.39
CA GLU A 524 -8.04 -14.41 -29.75
C GLU A 524 -7.66 -12.94 -29.94
N GLU A 525 -6.70 -12.71 -30.84
CA GLU A 525 -6.29 -11.36 -31.21
C GLU A 525 -7.28 -10.72 -32.15
N HIS A 526 -7.65 -9.49 -31.86
CA HIS A 526 -8.51 -8.65 -32.66
C HIS A 526 -7.99 -7.22 -32.69
N ASP A 527 -8.52 -6.40 -33.58
CA ASP A 527 -8.23 -4.97 -33.57
C ASP A 527 -8.85 -4.25 -32.38
N ILE A 528 -8.43 -3.03 -32.15
CA ILE A 528 -8.87 -2.20 -31.03
C ILE A 528 -10.39 -1.92 -31.07
N ASP A 529 -10.96 -1.79 -32.25
CA ASP A 529 -12.40 -1.50 -32.43
C ASP A 529 -13.27 -2.66 -31.97
N TYR A 530 -12.84 -3.89 -32.20
CA TYR A 530 -13.51 -5.09 -31.74
C TYR A 530 -13.64 -5.07 -30.19
N TRP A 531 -12.53 -4.80 -29.49
CA TRP A 531 -12.51 -4.82 -28.04
C TRP A 531 -13.27 -3.66 -27.39
N ASN A 532 -13.33 -2.51 -28.06
CA ASN A 532 -14.03 -1.33 -27.53
C ASN A 532 -15.53 -1.31 -27.82
N LYS A 533 -16.01 -2.13 -28.75
CA LYS A 533 -17.40 -2.13 -29.20
C LYS A 533 -18.41 -2.27 -28.07
N ASP A 534 -18.18 -3.19 -27.14
CA ASP A 534 -19.09 -3.44 -26.03
C ASP A 534 -19.09 -2.28 -25.02
N ALA A 535 -17.93 -1.71 -24.70
CA ALA A 535 -17.82 -0.56 -23.80
C ALA A 535 -18.57 0.64 -24.40
N VAL A 536 -18.32 0.94 -25.67
CA VAL A 536 -18.97 2.04 -26.38
C VAL A 536 -20.47 1.82 -26.52
N SER A 537 -20.94 0.62 -26.83
CA SER A 537 -22.37 0.30 -26.94
C SER A 537 -23.13 0.46 -25.61
N LYS A 538 -22.43 0.28 -24.48
CA LYS A 538 -22.95 0.49 -23.12
C LYS A 538 -22.78 1.92 -22.62
N GLY A 539 -22.28 2.84 -23.46
CA GLY A 539 -22.02 4.23 -23.08
C GLY A 539 -20.84 4.41 -22.13
N ASN A 540 -19.94 3.41 -22.03
CA ASN A 540 -18.73 3.46 -21.23
C ASN A 540 -17.55 4.01 -22.03
N LEU A 541 -16.54 4.52 -21.30
CA LEU A 541 -15.28 4.91 -21.91
C LEU A 541 -14.51 3.64 -22.31
N ALA A 542 -14.12 3.57 -23.57
CA ALA A 542 -13.30 2.46 -24.07
C ALA A 542 -11.86 2.62 -23.59
N PRO A 543 -11.30 1.69 -22.80
CA PRO A 543 -9.98 1.86 -22.17
C PRO A 543 -8.88 2.19 -23.17
N GLN A 544 -8.85 1.50 -24.30
CA GLN A 544 -7.80 1.68 -25.30
C GLN A 544 -7.93 2.97 -26.15
N LEU A 545 -9.06 3.67 -26.07
CA LEU A 545 -9.28 4.94 -26.76
C LEU A 545 -9.02 6.16 -25.89
N LYS A 546 -8.76 5.96 -24.61
CA LYS A 546 -8.44 7.04 -23.68
C LYS A 546 -7.02 7.53 -23.97
N ILE A 547 -6.87 8.81 -24.19
CA ILE A 547 -5.61 9.45 -24.55
C ILE A 547 -5.40 10.73 -23.77
N ALA A 548 -4.31 11.37 -24.06
CA ALA A 548 -3.82 12.61 -23.50
C ALA A 548 -4.88 13.62 -23.08
N ASN A 549 -4.61 14.27 -21.96
CA ASN A 549 -5.37 15.39 -21.42
C ASN A 549 -4.63 16.74 -21.49
N GLU A 550 -3.68 16.93 -22.42
CA GLU A 550 -2.90 18.16 -22.55
C GLU A 550 -3.72 19.42 -22.77
N LYS A 551 -4.97 19.25 -23.18
CA LYS A 551 -5.89 20.39 -23.42
C LYS A 551 -6.96 20.50 -22.36
N GLU A 552 -6.92 19.74 -21.30
CA GLU A 552 -7.85 19.89 -20.22
C GLU A 552 -7.63 21.21 -19.51
N LYS A 553 -8.71 21.97 -19.29
CA LYS A 553 -8.60 23.22 -18.55
C LYS A 553 -8.12 22.93 -17.12
N PRO A 554 -7.00 23.53 -16.67
CA PRO A 554 -6.51 23.30 -15.31
C PRO A 554 -7.50 23.78 -14.25
N VAL A 555 -7.69 22.98 -13.21
CA VAL A 555 -8.58 23.26 -12.08
C VAL A 555 -7.84 23.00 -10.79
N THR A 556 -7.96 23.97 -9.86
CA THR A 556 -7.48 23.85 -8.49
C THR A 556 -8.61 24.14 -7.50
N VAL A 557 -8.44 23.66 -6.28
CA VAL A 557 -9.32 24.01 -5.14
C VAL A 557 -8.48 24.53 -3.98
N ASN A 558 -9.07 25.40 -3.19
CA ASN A 558 -8.47 25.83 -1.94
C ASN A 558 -8.44 24.66 -0.96
N TYR A 559 -7.30 24.41 -0.31
CA TYR A 559 -7.16 23.28 0.60
C TYR A 559 -8.09 23.33 1.81
N ASP A 560 -8.26 24.52 2.41
CA ASP A 560 -9.11 24.65 3.60
C ASP A 560 -10.58 24.45 3.27
N GLU A 561 -11.00 24.84 2.07
CA GLU A 561 -12.35 24.59 1.56
C GLU A 561 -12.56 23.10 1.25
N LEU A 562 -11.54 22.44 0.69
CA LEU A 562 -11.55 20.99 0.45
C LEU A 562 -11.77 20.23 1.75
N VAL A 563 -10.96 20.50 2.77
CA VAL A 563 -11.08 19.85 4.10
C VAL A 563 -12.43 20.13 4.74
N LYS A 564 -12.95 21.35 4.65
CA LYS A 564 -14.31 21.68 5.14
C LYS A 564 -15.40 20.89 4.41
N SER A 565 -15.22 20.57 3.14
CA SER A 565 -16.19 19.77 2.38
C SER A 565 -16.30 18.33 2.89
N TRP A 566 -15.23 17.80 3.47
CA TRP A 566 -15.19 16.46 4.06
C TRP A 566 -15.90 16.36 5.42
N GLN A 567 -16.11 17.47 6.09
CA GLN A 567 -16.76 17.52 7.42
C GLN A 567 -18.29 17.61 7.33
N LYS A 568 -18.85 17.72 6.13
CA LYS A 568 -20.29 17.77 5.85
C LYS A 568 -20.84 16.37 5.58
#